data_cc5e705fd689271bbfe728e4a473a7f6
#
_entry.id   cc5e705fd689271bbfe728e4a473a7f6
#
_cell.length_a   1.000
_cell.length_b   1.000
_cell.length_c   1.000
_cell.angle_alpha   90.00
_cell.angle_beta   90.00
_cell.angle_gamma   90.00
#
_symmetry.space_group_name_H-M   'P 1'
#
loop_
_entity.id
_entity.type
_entity.pdbx_description
1 polymer ?
#
loop_
_entity_poly.entity_id
_entity_poly.type
_entity_poly.pdbx_seq_one_letter_code
_entity_poly.pdbx_strand_id
1 'polypeptide(L)'
;MFENQPKGLFALALANTGERFGYYTMIAIFTLFLQAKFGFDEGQASGIYSAFLAGIYFLPLIGGILADKFGYGKMVVTGLAVMFIGYLLLAIPANDNVAYWSMIGALALISLGTGLFKGNLQVMVGNLYDDKRYASKRDTAFSLFYMAINIGAMFAPTAATAMTNWMMGRDGFVYDGRIPSIAHQIIDGTASQANTDLVQGLINSGAIATNYTGDLVTFAHQYIESLSRSYNYGFGIACLSLILSAVIYFSCRRLFKHVEGNSKQMVEDAKAANNANVIEEELTPQETRQRVTALILVFIVVIFFWMAFHQNGLTLTYFARDYTASTVTGATRMGFNVWILAFFAILIYSLFSFFQAKTSKSKTIAGVVAALSLVGAGSIYFELPNSFTILPQQFQQFNPFFVVALTPFSLLLFSALGRSGKEPTAPRKIAYGMLIAALAYCLLSVGSMGMPTPAALSADANLLTNPASPNLLIGTYLVLTFAELLLSPMGISFVSKVAPPKLKGAMMGGWFAATAIGNYAVQITGRLWGDLPLTAIWGILIGLCLLAAVFMFSMMKRLEKVC
;
A
#
# COMPACT_ATOMS: atom_id res chain seq x y z
N MET A 1 -17.39 13.95 12.12
CA MET A 1 -16.36 13.77 11.10
C MET A 1 -16.83 14.22 9.70
N PHE A 2 -17.96 13.75 9.20
CA PHE A 2 -18.47 14.07 7.84
C PHE A 2 -19.25 15.39 7.73
N GLU A 3 -19.76 15.91 8.83
CA GLU A 3 -20.63 17.10 8.84
C GLU A 3 -19.88 18.41 8.56
N ASN A 4 -20.51 19.27 7.76
CA ASN A 4 -20.01 20.61 7.40
C ASN A 4 -18.61 20.60 6.75
N GLN A 5 -18.31 19.60 5.93
CA GLN A 5 -17.14 19.56 5.06
C GLN A 5 -17.45 20.19 3.69
N PRO A 6 -16.49 20.82 3.01
CA PRO A 6 -16.71 21.33 1.66
C PRO A 6 -16.96 20.15 0.70
N LYS A 7 -17.96 20.28 -0.18
CA LYS A 7 -18.31 19.23 -1.15
C LYS A 7 -17.13 18.82 -2.05
N GLY A 8 -16.22 19.75 -2.33
CA GLY A 8 -14.99 19.49 -3.10
C GLY A 8 -14.10 18.42 -2.49
N LEU A 9 -14.08 18.30 -1.14
CA LEU A 9 -13.32 17.22 -0.47
C LEU A 9 -13.76 15.83 -0.95
N PHE A 10 -15.08 15.59 -0.95
CA PHE A 10 -15.60 14.26 -1.33
C PHE A 10 -15.33 13.94 -2.80
N ALA A 11 -15.42 14.94 -3.68
CA ALA A 11 -15.10 14.78 -5.10
C ALA A 11 -13.62 14.43 -5.32
N LEU A 12 -12.70 15.17 -4.67
CA LEU A 12 -11.25 14.91 -4.75
C LEU A 12 -10.89 13.57 -4.09
N ALA A 13 -11.52 13.24 -2.97
CA ALA A 13 -11.30 11.97 -2.29
C ALA A 13 -11.75 10.77 -3.14
N LEU A 14 -12.94 10.84 -3.78
CA LEU A 14 -13.42 9.78 -4.67
C LEU A 14 -12.55 9.63 -5.92
N ALA A 15 -12.13 10.74 -6.54
CA ALA A 15 -11.19 10.69 -7.67
C ALA A 15 -9.86 10.03 -7.24
N ASN A 16 -9.35 10.36 -6.05
CA ASN A 16 -8.16 9.72 -5.50
C ASN A 16 -8.37 8.23 -5.20
N THR A 17 -9.55 7.85 -4.67
CA THR A 17 -9.89 6.45 -4.42
C THR A 17 -9.80 5.62 -5.69
N GLY A 18 -10.34 6.12 -6.81
CA GLY A 18 -10.28 5.44 -8.12
C GLY A 18 -8.83 5.27 -8.59
N GLU A 19 -8.02 6.31 -8.52
CA GLU A 19 -6.61 6.23 -8.91
C GLU A 19 -5.83 5.29 -7.98
N ARG A 20 -6.01 5.38 -6.67
CA ARG A 20 -5.37 4.49 -5.70
C ARG A 20 -5.78 3.04 -5.85
N PHE A 21 -7.06 2.76 -6.12
CA PHE A 21 -7.52 1.41 -6.44
C PHE A 21 -6.74 0.83 -7.63
N GLY A 22 -6.56 1.58 -8.72
CA GLY A 22 -5.75 1.14 -9.86
C GLY A 22 -4.30 0.86 -9.49
N TYR A 23 -3.68 1.77 -8.75
CA TYR A 23 -2.31 1.61 -8.27
C TYR A 23 -2.15 0.35 -7.41
N TYR A 24 -3.01 0.13 -6.42
CA TYR A 24 -2.92 -1.03 -5.55
C TYR A 24 -3.31 -2.34 -6.25
N THR A 25 -4.17 -2.30 -7.27
CA THR A 25 -4.43 -3.47 -8.14
C THR A 25 -3.16 -3.88 -8.88
N MET A 26 -2.45 -2.92 -9.45
CA MET A 26 -1.18 -3.17 -10.14
C MET A 26 -0.10 -3.69 -9.19
N ILE A 27 0.12 -2.98 -8.06
CA ILE A 27 1.21 -3.33 -7.15
C ILE A 27 1.01 -4.70 -6.51
N ALA A 28 -0.25 -5.13 -6.30
CA ALA A 28 -0.57 -6.43 -5.72
C ALA A 28 -0.07 -7.62 -6.54
N ILE A 29 -0.03 -7.48 -7.86
CA ILE A 29 0.38 -8.55 -8.78
C ILE A 29 1.71 -8.26 -9.48
N PHE A 30 2.33 -7.10 -9.25
CA PHE A 30 3.46 -6.66 -10.06
C PHE A 30 4.70 -7.55 -9.92
N THR A 31 5.10 -7.92 -8.71
CA THR A 31 6.24 -8.82 -8.50
C THR A 31 5.97 -10.23 -9.04
N LEU A 32 4.73 -10.71 -8.89
CA LEU A 32 4.30 -12.00 -9.45
C LEU A 32 4.30 -11.98 -10.99
N PHE A 33 3.89 -10.85 -11.59
CA PHE A 33 3.98 -10.67 -13.04
C PHE A 33 5.43 -10.70 -13.55
N LEU A 34 6.36 -10.03 -12.84
CA LEU A 34 7.78 -10.04 -13.21
C LEU A 34 8.35 -11.46 -13.26
N GLN A 35 8.02 -12.27 -12.26
CA GLN A 35 8.46 -13.65 -12.17
C GLN A 35 7.76 -14.55 -13.19
N ALA A 36 6.44 -14.40 -13.37
CA ALA A 36 5.70 -15.22 -14.33
C ALA A 36 6.06 -14.89 -15.78
N LYS A 37 6.09 -13.60 -16.17
CA LYS A 37 6.32 -13.19 -17.58
C LYS A 37 7.78 -13.33 -18.00
N PHE A 38 8.73 -12.97 -17.14
CA PHE A 38 10.14 -12.85 -17.50
C PHE A 38 11.02 -13.94 -16.88
N GLY A 39 10.47 -14.80 -16.02
CA GLY A 39 11.26 -15.79 -15.29
C GLY A 39 12.27 -15.17 -14.32
N PHE A 40 12.06 -13.93 -13.90
CA PHE A 40 12.98 -13.26 -12.99
C PHE A 40 12.99 -13.93 -11.62
N ASP A 41 14.20 -14.08 -11.07
CA ASP A 41 14.36 -14.47 -9.69
C ASP A 41 13.87 -13.36 -8.72
N GLU A 42 13.81 -13.67 -7.44
CA GLU A 42 13.36 -12.76 -6.41
C GLU A 42 14.23 -11.50 -6.34
N GLY A 43 15.54 -11.61 -6.57
CA GLY A 43 16.49 -10.51 -6.59
C GLY A 43 16.26 -9.54 -7.73
N GLN A 44 16.08 -10.06 -8.95
CA GLN A 44 15.79 -9.27 -10.14
C GLN A 44 14.44 -8.57 -10.04
N ALA A 45 13.39 -9.29 -9.65
CA ALA A 45 12.06 -8.74 -9.45
C ALA A 45 12.05 -7.66 -8.37
N SER A 46 12.77 -7.86 -7.25
CA SER A 46 12.87 -6.87 -6.17
C SER A 46 13.59 -5.60 -6.58
N GLY A 47 14.60 -5.69 -7.45
CA GLY A 47 15.31 -4.53 -7.99
C GLY A 47 14.38 -3.60 -8.78
N ILE A 48 13.60 -4.16 -9.70
CA ILE A 48 12.62 -3.40 -10.51
C ILE A 48 11.51 -2.83 -9.64
N TYR A 49 10.93 -3.65 -8.75
CA TYR A 49 9.89 -3.22 -7.81
C TYR A 49 10.33 -2.04 -6.95
N SER A 50 11.52 -2.12 -6.36
CA SER A 50 12.05 -1.09 -5.48
C SER A 50 12.40 0.21 -6.22
N ALA A 51 12.95 0.11 -7.44
CA ALA A 51 13.21 1.27 -8.28
C ALA A 51 11.91 2.00 -8.65
N PHE A 52 10.86 1.23 -8.98
CA PHE A 52 9.55 1.77 -9.27
C PHE A 52 8.94 2.48 -8.05
N LEU A 53 8.96 1.83 -6.87
CA LEU A 53 8.49 2.47 -5.62
C LEU A 53 9.25 3.75 -5.30
N ALA A 54 10.58 3.74 -5.43
CA ALA A 54 11.40 4.92 -5.21
C ALA A 54 10.98 6.06 -6.14
N GLY A 55 10.75 5.77 -7.42
CA GLY A 55 10.26 6.74 -8.41
C GLY A 55 8.94 7.39 -8.02
N ILE A 56 7.96 6.58 -7.60
CA ILE A 56 6.62 7.04 -7.17
C ILE A 56 6.67 8.00 -5.98
N TYR A 57 7.63 7.84 -5.08
CA TYR A 57 7.76 8.69 -3.90
C TYR A 57 8.72 9.86 -4.09
N PHE A 58 9.66 9.77 -5.05
CA PHE A 58 10.57 10.86 -5.37
C PHE A 58 9.95 11.89 -6.33
N LEU A 59 9.26 11.44 -7.38
CA LEU A 59 8.73 12.30 -8.44
C LEU A 59 7.65 13.31 -8.00
N PRO A 60 6.85 13.08 -6.91
CA PRO A 60 5.97 14.13 -6.37
C PRO A 60 6.69 15.42 -5.97
N LEU A 61 7.97 15.37 -5.63
CA LEU A 61 8.79 16.55 -5.38
C LEU A 61 8.90 17.42 -6.65
N ILE A 62 9.20 16.79 -7.79
CA ILE A 62 9.28 17.47 -9.08
C ILE A 62 7.89 17.93 -9.53
N GLY A 63 6.86 17.07 -9.34
CA GLY A 63 5.46 17.38 -9.65
C GLY A 63 4.94 18.60 -8.92
N GLY A 64 5.32 18.79 -7.66
CA GLY A 64 4.99 19.99 -6.87
C GLY A 64 5.62 21.27 -7.44
N ILE A 65 6.93 21.24 -7.77
CA ILE A 65 7.62 22.36 -8.39
C ILE A 65 6.96 22.79 -9.72
N LEU A 66 6.55 21.80 -10.52
CA LEU A 66 5.87 22.06 -11.78
C LEU A 66 4.47 22.64 -11.54
N ALA A 67 3.77 22.18 -10.52
CA ALA A 67 2.43 22.67 -10.18
C ALA A 67 2.44 24.12 -9.66
N ASP A 68 3.46 24.50 -8.92
CA ASP A 68 3.65 25.90 -8.49
C ASP A 68 3.79 26.85 -9.68
N LYS A 69 4.29 26.37 -10.82
CA LYS A 69 4.42 27.16 -12.05
C LYS A 69 3.18 27.09 -12.94
N PHE A 70 2.64 25.89 -13.16
CA PHE A 70 1.60 25.65 -14.18
C PHE A 70 0.18 25.51 -13.60
N GLY A 71 0.03 25.36 -12.30
CA GLY A 71 -1.23 25.16 -11.59
C GLY A 71 -1.49 23.69 -11.22
N TYR A 72 -2.04 23.48 -10.02
CA TYR A 72 -2.28 22.14 -9.45
C TYR A 72 -3.25 21.31 -10.29
N GLY A 73 -4.36 21.90 -10.73
CA GLY A 73 -5.37 21.20 -11.53
C GLY A 73 -4.83 20.70 -12.87
N LYS A 74 -3.98 21.48 -13.56
CA LYS A 74 -3.35 21.04 -14.81
C LYS A 74 -2.42 19.85 -14.58
N MET A 75 -1.61 19.88 -13.51
CA MET A 75 -0.71 18.78 -13.18
C MET A 75 -1.47 17.51 -12.81
N VAL A 76 -2.56 17.61 -12.06
CA VAL A 76 -3.42 16.47 -11.73
C VAL A 76 -3.98 15.82 -13.00
N VAL A 77 -4.53 16.60 -13.93
CA VAL A 77 -5.09 16.08 -15.21
C VAL A 77 -4.00 15.46 -16.08
N THR A 78 -2.84 16.13 -16.21
CA THR A 78 -1.70 15.60 -16.96
C THR A 78 -1.21 14.29 -16.32
N GLY A 79 -1.14 14.23 -14.98
CA GLY A 79 -0.77 13.03 -14.24
C GLY A 79 -1.70 11.85 -14.52
N LEU A 80 -3.02 12.06 -14.50
CA LEU A 80 -4.01 11.03 -14.86
C LEU A 80 -3.80 10.51 -16.30
N ALA A 81 -3.58 11.40 -17.27
CA ALA A 81 -3.36 11.02 -18.66
C ALA A 81 -2.07 10.21 -18.85
N VAL A 82 -0.98 10.65 -18.23
CA VAL A 82 0.33 9.97 -18.31
C VAL A 82 0.28 8.60 -17.62
N MET A 83 -0.35 8.50 -16.44
CA MET A 83 -0.55 7.21 -15.77
C MET A 83 -1.41 6.26 -16.61
N PHE A 84 -2.48 6.78 -17.23
CA PHE A 84 -3.35 5.97 -18.08
C PHE A 84 -2.57 5.32 -19.22
N ILE A 85 -1.72 6.08 -19.92
CA ILE A 85 -0.87 5.54 -20.99
C ILE A 85 0.07 4.47 -20.43
N GLY A 86 0.68 4.70 -19.26
CA GLY A 86 1.55 3.72 -18.61
C GLY A 86 0.83 2.41 -18.26
N TYR A 87 -0.35 2.48 -17.64
CA TYR A 87 -1.15 1.29 -17.35
C TYR A 87 -1.65 0.58 -18.62
N LEU A 88 -2.00 1.34 -19.66
CA LEU A 88 -2.41 0.77 -20.94
C LEU A 88 -1.27 -0.03 -21.59
N LEU A 89 -0.03 0.46 -21.52
CA LEU A 89 1.14 -0.28 -22.00
C LEU A 89 1.36 -1.58 -21.23
N LEU A 90 1.12 -1.61 -19.91
CA LEU A 90 1.17 -2.86 -19.11
C LEU A 90 -0.02 -3.79 -19.41
N ALA A 91 -1.19 -3.23 -19.73
CA ALA A 91 -2.40 -3.99 -19.99
C ALA A 91 -2.37 -4.74 -21.33
N ILE A 92 -1.59 -4.25 -22.30
CA ILE A 92 -1.46 -4.88 -23.61
C ILE A 92 -0.37 -5.96 -23.55
N PRO A 93 -0.72 -7.24 -23.77
CA PRO A 93 0.29 -8.30 -23.87
C PRO A 93 1.29 -7.98 -24.96
N ALA A 94 2.56 -7.88 -24.63
CA ALA A 94 3.64 -7.60 -25.58
C ALA A 94 4.44 -8.85 -25.88
N ASN A 95 4.98 -8.94 -27.11
CA ASN A 95 5.90 -10.00 -27.52
C ASN A 95 7.19 -9.93 -26.71
N ASP A 96 7.83 -11.05 -26.44
CA ASP A 96 8.97 -11.17 -25.54
C ASP A 96 10.13 -10.21 -25.87
N ASN A 97 10.38 -9.94 -27.17
CA ASN A 97 11.43 -9.01 -27.62
C ASN A 97 11.20 -7.55 -27.20
N VAL A 98 9.95 -7.14 -26.99
CA VAL A 98 9.58 -5.75 -26.66
C VAL A 98 8.99 -5.63 -25.25
N ALA A 99 8.56 -6.75 -24.66
CA ALA A 99 7.83 -6.77 -23.38
C ALA A 99 8.60 -6.09 -22.25
N TYR A 100 9.91 -6.36 -22.13
CA TYR A 100 10.76 -5.77 -21.09
C TYR A 100 10.83 -4.24 -21.20
N TRP A 101 11.14 -3.72 -22.39
CA TRP A 101 11.27 -2.28 -22.61
C TRP A 101 9.92 -1.56 -22.53
N SER A 102 8.85 -2.19 -23.01
CA SER A 102 7.47 -1.69 -22.85
C SER A 102 7.10 -1.58 -21.37
N MET A 103 7.43 -2.57 -20.56
CA MET A 103 7.22 -2.56 -19.12
C MET A 103 8.02 -1.43 -18.46
N ILE A 104 9.33 -1.29 -18.75
CA ILE A 104 10.16 -0.22 -18.17
C ILE A 104 9.61 1.16 -18.55
N GLY A 105 9.23 1.36 -19.81
CA GLY A 105 8.58 2.59 -20.27
C GLY A 105 7.26 2.86 -19.55
N ALA A 106 6.44 1.83 -19.36
CA ALA A 106 5.19 1.92 -18.61
C ALA A 106 5.41 2.33 -17.15
N LEU A 107 6.37 1.71 -16.45
CA LEU A 107 6.72 2.03 -15.08
C LEU A 107 7.21 3.48 -14.93
N ALA A 108 8.02 3.95 -15.88
CA ALA A 108 8.48 5.34 -15.92
C ALA A 108 7.30 6.31 -16.08
N LEU A 109 6.36 6.03 -17.00
CA LEU A 109 5.16 6.83 -17.19
C LEU A 109 4.24 6.81 -15.96
N ILE A 110 4.02 5.65 -15.35
CA ILE A 110 3.20 5.54 -14.13
C ILE A 110 3.84 6.33 -12.98
N SER A 111 5.15 6.22 -12.80
CA SER A 111 5.88 6.96 -11.77
C SER A 111 5.80 8.47 -12.00
N LEU A 112 6.03 8.94 -13.24
CA LEU A 112 5.92 10.35 -13.60
C LEU A 112 4.49 10.87 -13.40
N GLY A 113 3.50 10.15 -13.90
CA GLY A 113 2.09 10.51 -13.75
C GLY A 113 1.65 10.56 -12.29
N THR A 114 2.06 9.58 -11.47
CA THR A 114 1.81 9.59 -10.03
C THR A 114 2.48 10.78 -9.35
N GLY A 115 3.69 11.14 -9.77
CA GLY A 115 4.40 12.31 -9.29
C GLY A 115 3.64 13.61 -9.56
N LEU A 116 3.05 13.74 -10.74
CA LEU A 116 2.24 14.91 -11.11
C LEU A 116 0.86 14.92 -10.40
N PHE A 117 0.30 13.76 -10.08
CA PHE A 117 -1.05 13.63 -9.52
C PHE A 117 -1.07 13.71 -7.99
N LYS A 118 -0.33 12.83 -7.32
CA LYS A 118 -0.50 12.50 -5.89
C LYS A 118 -0.32 13.70 -4.96
N GLY A 119 0.81 14.39 -5.06
CA GLY A 119 1.13 15.54 -4.20
C GLY A 119 0.21 16.72 -4.46
N ASN A 120 -0.07 16.99 -5.72
CA ASN A 120 -0.86 18.13 -6.15
C ASN A 120 -2.34 18.02 -5.78
N LEU A 121 -2.90 16.81 -5.85
CA LEU A 121 -4.26 16.56 -5.37
C LEU A 121 -4.38 16.80 -3.86
N GLN A 122 -3.37 16.40 -3.08
CA GLN A 122 -3.34 16.67 -1.63
C GLN A 122 -3.26 18.17 -1.32
N VAL A 123 -2.48 18.92 -2.10
CA VAL A 123 -2.43 20.39 -1.97
C VAL A 123 -3.80 20.99 -2.26
N MET A 124 -4.48 20.58 -3.33
CA MET A 124 -5.84 21.05 -3.64
C MET A 124 -6.82 20.76 -2.49
N VAL A 125 -6.74 19.58 -1.87
CA VAL A 125 -7.53 19.28 -0.66
C VAL A 125 -7.20 20.27 0.47
N GLY A 126 -5.92 20.52 0.73
CA GLY A 126 -5.48 21.49 1.71
C GLY A 126 -6.05 22.90 1.48
N ASN A 127 -6.00 23.35 0.22
CA ASN A 127 -6.45 24.68 -0.20
C ASN A 127 -7.99 24.89 -0.04
N LEU A 128 -8.80 23.81 -0.06
CA LEU A 128 -10.23 23.91 0.28
C LEU A 128 -10.47 24.41 1.72
N TYR A 129 -9.48 24.30 2.60
CA TYR A 129 -9.54 24.65 4.01
C TYR A 129 -8.83 25.96 4.35
N ASP A 130 -8.38 26.70 3.37
CA ASP A 130 -7.89 28.08 3.54
C ASP A 130 -9.06 29.05 3.80
N ASP A 131 -10.29 28.66 3.44
CA ASP A 131 -11.51 29.36 3.83
C ASP A 131 -11.73 29.25 5.36
N LYS A 132 -11.86 30.40 6.05
CA LYS A 132 -12.06 30.50 7.51
C LYS A 132 -13.19 29.61 8.06
N ARG A 133 -14.24 29.35 7.24
CA ARG A 133 -15.38 28.49 7.61
C ARG A 133 -14.98 27.05 7.83
N TYR A 134 -13.93 26.58 7.16
CA TYR A 134 -13.50 25.18 7.16
C TYR A 134 -12.15 24.96 7.83
N ALA A 135 -11.38 26.00 8.09
CA ALA A 135 -9.99 25.93 8.59
C ALA A 135 -9.81 25.00 9.81
N SER A 136 -10.75 25.05 10.78
CA SER A 136 -10.70 24.19 11.98
C SER A 136 -10.91 22.69 11.70
N LYS A 137 -11.30 22.31 10.48
CA LYS A 137 -11.60 20.92 10.10
C LYS A 137 -10.56 20.31 9.17
N ARG A 138 -9.46 21.02 8.91
CA ARG A 138 -8.40 20.60 7.99
C ARG A 138 -7.81 19.22 8.33
N ASP A 139 -7.51 18.97 9.60
CA ASP A 139 -6.96 17.67 10.04
C ASP A 139 -7.96 16.52 9.83
N THR A 140 -9.24 16.80 10.12
CA THR A 140 -10.31 15.82 9.85
C THR A 140 -10.45 15.52 8.34
N ALA A 141 -10.25 16.52 7.50
CA ALA A 141 -10.29 16.34 6.04
C ALA A 141 -9.20 15.42 5.53
N PHE A 142 -7.96 15.62 5.98
CA PHE A 142 -6.86 14.74 5.62
C PHE A 142 -7.06 13.31 6.12
N SER A 143 -7.67 13.14 7.30
CA SER A 143 -8.04 11.81 7.81
C SER A 143 -9.11 11.14 6.93
N LEU A 144 -10.13 11.89 6.48
CA LEU A 144 -11.14 11.37 5.54
C LEU A 144 -10.53 11.03 4.17
N PHE A 145 -9.64 11.89 3.68
CA PHE A 145 -8.94 11.67 2.42
C PHE A 145 -8.05 10.42 2.48
N TYR A 146 -7.33 10.23 3.59
CA TYR A 146 -6.51 9.03 3.82
C TYR A 146 -7.36 7.76 3.96
N MET A 147 -8.49 7.83 4.63
CA MET A 147 -9.44 6.71 4.71
C MET A 147 -9.95 6.32 3.32
N ALA A 148 -10.28 7.29 2.46
CA ALA A 148 -10.73 7.02 1.10
C ALA A 148 -9.67 6.30 0.25
N ILE A 149 -8.37 6.61 0.43
CA ILE A 149 -7.25 5.89 -0.17
C ILE A 149 -7.30 4.41 0.23
N ASN A 150 -7.42 4.13 1.53
CA ASN A 150 -7.37 2.77 2.07
C ASN A 150 -8.61 1.95 1.71
N ILE A 151 -9.77 2.59 1.53
CA ILE A 151 -10.95 1.90 0.97
C ILE A 151 -10.64 1.39 -0.45
N GLY A 152 -10.09 2.23 -1.33
CA GLY A 152 -9.66 1.80 -2.67
C GLY A 152 -8.64 0.66 -2.62
N ALA A 153 -7.62 0.81 -1.77
CA ALA A 153 -6.55 -0.18 -1.60
C ALA A 153 -7.05 -1.54 -1.10
N MET A 154 -8.07 -1.57 -0.24
CA MET A 154 -8.65 -2.80 0.31
C MET A 154 -9.31 -3.69 -0.75
N PHE A 155 -10.00 -3.08 -1.73
CA PHE A 155 -10.67 -3.82 -2.81
C PHE A 155 -9.73 -4.25 -3.93
N ALA A 156 -8.59 -3.62 -4.08
CA ALA A 156 -7.67 -3.78 -5.21
C ALA A 156 -7.10 -5.21 -5.36
N PRO A 157 -6.56 -5.87 -4.31
CA PRO A 157 -6.06 -7.24 -4.43
C PRO A 157 -7.14 -8.26 -4.78
N THR A 158 -8.36 -8.06 -4.28
CA THR A 158 -9.51 -8.91 -4.64
C THR A 158 -9.86 -8.77 -6.12
N ALA A 159 -9.83 -7.56 -6.68
CA ALA A 159 -10.08 -7.35 -8.10
C ALA A 159 -9.00 -8.00 -8.97
N ALA A 160 -7.73 -7.88 -8.59
CA ALA A 160 -6.62 -8.55 -9.25
C ALA A 160 -6.78 -10.08 -9.23
N THR A 161 -7.13 -10.64 -8.06
CA THR A 161 -7.37 -12.08 -7.87
C THR A 161 -8.52 -12.58 -8.72
N ALA A 162 -9.64 -11.86 -8.75
CA ALA A 162 -10.80 -12.22 -9.56
C ALA A 162 -10.45 -12.27 -11.05
N MET A 163 -9.63 -11.33 -11.54
CA MET A 163 -9.16 -11.32 -12.92
C MET A 163 -8.25 -12.50 -13.21
N THR A 164 -7.30 -12.81 -12.31
CA THR A 164 -6.41 -13.97 -12.46
C THR A 164 -7.20 -15.26 -12.53
N ASN A 165 -8.11 -15.50 -11.61
CA ASN A 165 -8.94 -16.71 -11.59
C ASN A 165 -9.85 -16.82 -12.82
N TRP A 166 -10.45 -15.72 -13.24
CA TRP A 166 -11.33 -15.70 -14.42
C TRP A 166 -10.58 -16.05 -15.72
N MET A 167 -9.41 -15.42 -15.93
CA MET A 167 -8.63 -15.67 -17.16
C MET A 167 -8.07 -17.07 -17.20
N MET A 168 -7.39 -17.50 -16.14
CA MET A 168 -6.82 -18.84 -16.07
C MET A 168 -7.90 -19.91 -16.18
N GLY A 169 -9.03 -19.75 -15.49
CA GLY A 169 -10.16 -20.67 -15.56
C GLY A 169 -10.76 -20.78 -16.97
N ARG A 170 -10.83 -19.67 -17.73
CA ARG A 170 -11.25 -19.66 -19.12
C ARG A 170 -10.30 -20.44 -20.02
N ASP A 171 -9.02 -20.40 -19.72
CA ASP A 171 -7.99 -21.12 -20.47
C ASP A 171 -7.81 -22.58 -19.97
N GLY A 172 -8.60 -23.02 -18.99
CA GLY A 172 -8.60 -24.37 -18.42
C GLY A 172 -7.51 -24.61 -17.37
N PHE A 173 -6.92 -23.54 -16.81
CA PHE A 173 -5.88 -23.61 -15.78
C PHE A 173 -6.40 -23.13 -14.42
N VAL A 174 -5.77 -23.65 -13.35
CA VAL A 174 -5.98 -23.21 -11.98
C VAL A 174 -4.64 -22.68 -11.44
N TYR A 175 -4.66 -21.53 -10.78
CA TYR A 175 -3.46 -20.94 -10.20
C TYR A 175 -2.90 -21.80 -9.05
N ASP A 176 -1.61 -22.10 -9.14
CA ASP A 176 -0.79 -22.65 -8.04
C ASP A 176 0.53 -21.86 -8.00
N GLY A 177 0.86 -21.30 -6.83
CA GLY A 177 2.02 -20.41 -6.66
C GLY A 177 3.37 -21.07 -6.93
N ARG A 178 3.46 -22.40 -6.86
CA ARG A 178 4.68 -23.18 -7.15
C ARG A 178 4.99 -23.28 -8.63
N ILE A 179 3.94 -23.31 -9.47
CA ILE A 179 4.07 -23.63 -10.89
C ILE A 179 4.88 -22.61 -11.69
N PRO A 180 4.75 -21.27 -11.51
CA PRO A 180 5.46 -20.32 -12.36
C PRO A 180 6.98 -20.53 -12.37
N SER A 181 7.61 -20.72 -11.22
CA SER A 181 9.04 -20.98 -11.12
C SER A 181 9.42 -22.33 -11.72
N ILE A 182 8.66 -23.38 -11.41
CA ILE A 182 8.92 -24.73 -11.96
C ILE A 182 8.70 -24.75 -13.48
N ALA A 183 7.69 -24.05 -14.00
CA ALA A 183 7.43 -23.97 -15.42
C ALA A 183 8.61 -23.34 -16.20
N HIS A 184 9.22 -22.27 -15.67
CA HIS A 184 10.44 -21.70 -16.25
C HIS A 184 11.60 -22.70 -16.21
N GLN A 185 11.80 -23.42 -15.08
CA GLN A 185 12.82 -24.47 -14.99
C GLN A 185 12.59 -25.60 -16.03
N ILE A 186 11.33 -25.98 -16.29
CA ILE A 186 10.98 -26.98 -17.31
C ILE A 186 11.31 -26.46 -18.71
N ILE A 187 10.96 -25.20 -19.01
CA ILE A 187 11.24 -24.58 -20.32
C ILE A 187 12.75 -24.50 -20.57
N ASP A 188 13.53 -24.16 -19.54
CA ASP A 188 14.98 -24.01 -19.59
C ASP A 188 15.73 -25.37 -19.48
N GLY A 189 15.03 -26.47 -19.23
CA GLY A 189 15.61 -27.80 -19.03
C GLY A 189 16.41 -27.95 -17.73
N THR A 190 16.17 -27.10 -16.72
CA THR A 190 16.86 -27.07 -15.42
C THR A 190 16.02 -27.63 -14.27
N ALA A 191 14.78 -28.06 -14.55
CA ALA A 191 13.89 -28.59 -13.54
C ALA A 191 14.45 -29.89 -12.92
N SER A 192 14.36 -29.98 -11.59
CA SER A 192 14.66 -31.24 -10.88
C SER A 192 13.60 -32.30 -11.20
N GLN A 193 13.98 -33.59 -11.04
CA GLN A 193 13.03 -34.70 -11.23
C GLN A 193 11.84 -34.54 -10.25
N ALA A 194 12.09 -34.14 -8.99
CA ALA A 194 11.05 -33.95 -7.99
C ALA A 194 10.01 -32.89 -8.42
N ASN A 195 10.48 -31.75 -8.96
CA ASN A 195 9.61 -30.68 -9.47
C ASN A 195 8.85 -31.13 -10.73
N THR A 196 9.50 -31.89 -11.64
CA THR A 196 8.88 -32.46 -12.84
C THR A 196 7.74 -33.41 -12.45
N ASP A 197 8.01 -34.33 -11.54
CA ASP A 197 7.03 -35.31 -11.04
C ASP A 197 5.86 -34.63 -10.31
N LEU A 198 6.13 -33.57 -9.54
CA LEU A 198 5.10 -32.76 -8.89
C LEU A 198 4.13 -32.16 -9.91
N VAL A 199 4.66 -31.48 -10.94
CA VAL A 199 3.81 -30.83 -11.96
C VAL A 199 3.02 -31.86 -12.74
N GLN A 200 3.65 -32.97 -13.13
CA GLN A 200 2.97 -34.07 -13.83
C GLN A 200 1.84 -34.68 -12.96
N GLY A 201 2.08 -34.86 -11.67
CA GLY A 201 1.07 -35.35 -10.72
C GLY A 201 -0.11 -34.39 -10.57
N LEU A 202 0.15 -33.09 -10.51
CA LEU A 202 -0.89 -32.05 -10.44
C LEU A 202 -1.70 -31.93 -11.73
N ILE A 203 -1.08 -32.13 -12.90
CA ILE A 203 -1.78 -32.21 -14.19
C ILE A 203 -2.68 -33.44 -14.22
N ASN A 204 -2.14 -34.62 -13.89
CA ASN A 204 -2.86 -35.90 -13.92
C ASN A 204 -4.05 -35.93 -12.95
N SER A 205 -3.96 -35.25 -11.82
CA SER A 205 -5.06 -35.11 -10.85
C SER A 205 -6.10 -34.06 -11.24
N GLY A 206 -5.85 -33.26 -12.29
CA GLY A 206 -6.71 -32.14 -12.67
C GLY A 206 -6.63 -30.93 -11.72
N ALA A 207 -5.65 -30.88 -10.81
CA ALA A 207 -5.54 -29.83 -9.81
C ALA A 207 -5.15 -28.47 -10.40
N ILE A 208 -4.32 -28.45 -11.46
CA ILE A 208 -3.81 -27.23 -12.09
C ILE A 208 -4.23 -27.06 -13.55
N ALA A 209 -4.77 -28.09 -14.18
CA ALA A 209 -5.29 -28.03 -15.54
C ALA A 209 -6.46 -29.00 -15.72
N THR A 210 -7.46 -28.57 -16.48
CA THR A 210 -8.63 -29.39 -16.79
C THR A 210 -8.42 -30.13 -18.09
N ASN A 211 -8.40 -31.48 -18.05
CA ASN A 211 -8.29 -32.35 -19.23
C ASN A 211 -7.08 -32.05 -20.13
N TYR A 212 -5.94 -31.71 -19.54
CA TYR A 212 -4.71 -31.48 -20.31
C TYR A 212 -4.08 -32.82 -20.75
N THR A 213 -3.76 -32.93 -22.05
CA THR A 213 -3.20 -34.16 -22.67
C THR A 213 -1.89 -33.92 -23.42
N GLY A 214 -1.34 -32.71 -23.38
CA GLY A 214 -0.07 -32.35 -24.04
C GLY A 214 1.16 -32.77 -23.24
N ASP A 215 2.33 -32.51 -23.81
CA ASP A 215 3.61 -32.70 -23.11
C ASP A 215 3.86 -31.61 -22.06
N LEU A 216 4.82 -31.86 -21.18
CA LEU A 216 5.07 -31.00 -20.02
C LEU A 216 5.67 -29.63 -20.41
N VAL A 217 6.48 -29.54 -21.46
CA VAL A 217 7.08 -28.28 -21.92
C VAL A 217 5.99 -27.37 -22.52
N THR A 218 5.12 -27.96 -23.35
CA THR A 218 3.96 -27.26 -23.91
C THR A 218 3.02 -26.77 -22.81
N PHE A 219 2.79 -27.61 -21.78
CA PHE A 219 2.04 -27.18 -20.58
C PHE A 219 2.65 -25.94 -19.93
N ALA A 220 3.97 -25.98 -19.67
CA ALA A 220 4.68 -24.90 -19.02
C ALA A 220 4.54 -23.56 -19.78
N HIS A 221 4.73 -23.60 -21.12
CA HIS A 221 4.53 -22.42 -21.96
C HIS A 221 3.10 -21.87 -21.90
N GLN A 222 2.10 -22.73 -22.05
CA GLN A 222 0.69 -22.31 -22.03
C GLN A 222 0.26 -21.79 -20.67
N TYR A 223 0.71 -22.39 -19.57
CA TYR A 223 0.43 -21.95 -18.22
C TYR A 223 1.00 -20.55 -17.95
N ILE A 224 2.30 -20.34 -18.30
CA ILE A 224 2.97 -19.03 -18.14
C ILE A 224 2.31 -17.97 -19.02
N GLU A 225 1.94 -18.30 -20.25
CA GLU A 225 1.26 -17.37 -21.15
C GLU A 225 -0.12 -16.96 -20.57
N SER A 226 -0.92 -17.93 -20.14
CA SER A 226 -2.24 -17.68 -19.54
C SER A 226 -2.14 -16.83 -18.28
N LEU A 227 -1.20 -17.17 -17.38
CA LEU A 227 -0.98 -16.43 -16.14
C LEU A 227 -0.47 -15.00 -16.42
N SER A 228 0.51 -14.82 -17.29
CA SER A 228 1.04 -13.52 -17.67
C SER A 228 -0.05 -12.63 -18.28
N ARG A 229 -0.87 -13.19 -19.16
CA ARG A 229 -2.01 -12.51 -19.76
C ARG A 229 -3.07 -12.11 -18.72
N SER A 230 -3.29 -12.97 -17.72
CA SER A 230 -4.20 -12.63 -16.61
C SER A 230 -3.73 -11.39 -15.83
N TYR A 231 -2.42 -11.24 -15.64
CA TYR A 231 -1.84 -10.06 -14.99
C TYR A 231 -1.93 -8.81 -15.89
N ASN A 232 -1.71 -8.95 -17.22
CA ASN A 232 -1.93 -7.83 -18.13
C ASN A 232 -3.39 -7.31 -18.04
N TYR A 233 -4.39 -8.18 -18.00
CA TYR A 233 -5.77 -7.76 -17.79
C TYR A 233 -6.02 -7.18 -16.39
N GLY A 234 -5.31 -7.65 -15.37
CA GLY A 234 -5.27 -7.02 -14.05
C GLY A 234 -4.81 -5.56 -14.11
N PHE A 235 -3.77 -5.26 -14.89
CA PHE A 235 -3.36 -3.88 -15.16
C PHE A 235 -4.41 -3.10 -15.97
N GLY A 236 -5.19 -3.76 -16.81
CA GLY A 236 -6.34 -3.18 -17.50
C GLY A 236 -7.43 -2.67 -16.55
N ILE A 237 -7.62 -3.32 -15.39
CA ILE A 237 -8.52 -2.82 -14.35
C ILE A 237 -8.04 -1.45 -13.84
N ALA A 238 -6.72 -1.23 -13.72
CA ALA A 238 -6.17 0.08 -13.36
C ALA A 238 -6.51 1.16 -14.41
N CYS A 239 -6.50 0.82 -15.70
CA CYS A 239 -6.95 1.76 -16.76
C CYS A 239 -8.43 2.17 -16.56
N LEU A 240 -9.30 1.19 -16.30
CA LEU A 240 -10.73 1.46 -16.08
C LEU A 240 -10.94 2.33 -14.84
N SER A 241 -10.21 2.08 -13.77
CA SER A 241 -10.29 2.86 -12.54
C SER A 241 -9.80 4.31 -12.74
N LEU A 242 -8.78 4.53 -13.56
CA LEU A 242 -8.34 5.89 -13.92
C LEU A 242 -9.36 6.63 -14.79
N ILE A 243 -10.04 5.95 -15.70
CA ILE A 243 -11.15 6.55 -16.45
C ILE A 243 -12.24 6.99 -15.48
N LEU A 244 -12.62 6.13 -14.53
CA LEU A 244 -13.61 6.49 -13.51
C LEU A 244 -13.14 7.67 -12.66
N SER A 245 -11.89 7.67 -12.23
CA SER A 245 -11.26 8.78 -11.50
C SER A 245 -11.33 10.09 -12.30
N ALA A 246 -11.00 10.05 -13.59
CA ALA A 246 -11.07 11.21 -14.47
C ALA A 246 -12.52 11.70 -14.66
N VAL A 247 -13.47 10.78 -14.88
CA VAL A 247 -14.91 11.11 -14.99
C VAL A 247 -15.41 11.81 -13.72
N ILE A 248 -15.06 11.29 -12.52
CA ILE A 248 -15.42 11.92 -11.25
C ILE A 248 -14.79 13.31 -11.15
N TYR A 249 -13.48 13.43 -11.44
CA TYR A 249 -12.76 14.69 -11.38
C TYR A 249 -13.41 15.76 -12.27
N PHE A 250 -13.64 15.46 -13.56
CA PHE A 250 -14.21 16.43 -14.50
C PHE A 250 -15.69 16.75 -14.22
N SER A 251 -16.50 15.76 -13.86
CA SER A 251 -17.91 15.94 -13.54
C SER A 251 -18.13 16.82 -12.30
N CYS A 252 -17.26 16.67 -11.30
CA CYS A 252 -17.33 17.39 -10.04
C CYS A 252 -16.45 18.65 -9.98
N ARG A 253 -15.75 18.99 -11.05
CA ARG A 253 -14.75 20.06 -11.11
C ARG A 253 -15.26 21.40 -10.60
N ARG A 254 -16.53 21.71 -10.82
CA ARG A 254 -17.16 22.97 -10.36
C ARG A 254 -17.08 23.15 -8.84
N LEU A 255 -16.98 22.05 -8.07
CA LEU A 255 -16.96 22.09 -6.60
C LEU A 255 -15.58 22.49 -6.03
N PHE A 256 -14.51 22.39 -6.83
CA PHE A 256 -13.11 22.63 -6.39
C PHE A 256 -12.26 23.43 -7.40
N LYS A 257 -12.86 23.96 -8.46
CA LYS A 257 -12.15 24.73 -9.51
C LYS A 257 -11.34 25.90 -8.95
N HIS A 258 -11.82 26.53 -7.89
CA HIS A 258 -11.17 27.67 -7.21
C HIS A 258 -9.83 27.31 -6.54
N VAL A 259 -9.52 26.04 -6.32
CA VAL A 259 -8.26 25.56 -5.74
C VAL A 259 -7.30 24.93 -6.75
N GLU A 260 -7.61 25.01 -8.05
CA GLU A 260 -6.77 24.45 -9.13
C GLU A 260 -5.60 25.37 -9.55
N GLY A 261 -5.60 26.64 -9.11
CA GLY A 261 -4.61 27.64 -9.47
C GLY A 261 -3.18 27.32 -9.01
N ASN A 262 -2.21 28.13 -9.42
CA ASN A 262 -0.84 28.04 -8.93
C ASN A 262 -0.66 28.80 -7.61
N SER A 263 0.44 28.55 -6.90
CA SER A 263 0.75 29.20 -5.61
C SER A 263 0.68 30.74 -5.67
N LYS A 264 1.13 31.38 -6.75
CA LYS A 264 1.11 32.84 -6.89
C LYS A 264 -0.30 33.38 -7.00
N GLN A 265 -1.13 32.76 -7.83
CA GLN A 265 -2.55 33.13 -7.98
C GLN A 265 -3.30 33.00 -6.67
N MET A 266 -3.06 31.93 -5.93
CA MET A 266 -3.72 31.69 -4.64
C MET A 266 -3.30 32.71 -3.56
N VAL A 267 -2.02 33.12 -3.56
CA VAL A 267 -1.53 34.16 -2.64
C VAL A 267 -2.08 35.53 -3.02
N GLU A 268 -2.22 35.85 -4.32
CA GLU A 268 -2.85 37.07 -4.78
C GLU A 268 -4.34 37.12 -4.43
N ASP A 269 -5.06 36.02 -4.64
CA ASP A 269 -6.47 35.88 -4.27
C ASP A 269 -6.66 36.00 -2.74
N ALA A 270 -5.76 35.41 -1.95
CA ALA A 270 -5.78 35.50 -0.48
C ALA A 270 -5.47 36.93 0.00
N LYS A 271 -4.54 37.64 -0.62
CA LYS A 271 -4.25 39.06 -0.33
C LYS A 271 -5.42 39.96 -0.69
N ALA A 272 -6.07 39.73 -1.85
CA ALA A 272 -7.26 40.46 -2.25
C ALA A 272 -8.44 40.25 -1.28
N ALA A 273 -8.52 39.08 -0.63
CA ALA A 273 -9.53 38.75 0.38
C ALA A 273 -9.23 39.28 1.79
N ASN A 274 -8.21 40.13 1.97
CA ASN A 274 -7.82 40.73 3.29
C ASN A 274 -7.47 39.71 4.40
N ASN A 275 -6.89 38.57 4.03
CA ASN A 275 -6.48 37.51 4.95
C ASN A 275 -4.98 37.61 5.32
N ALA A 276 -4.47 38.83 5.51
CA ALA A 276 -3.09 39.08 5.93
C ALA A 276 -2.97 38.96 7.46
N ASN A 277 -2.69 37.78 7.98
CA ASN A 277 -2.02 37.54 9.25
C ASN A 277 -1.31 36.19 9.23
N VAL A 278 -0.30 36.07 8.38
CA VAL A 278 0.77 35.10 8.58
C VAL A 278 1.82 35.82 9.42
N ILE A 279 1.83 35.60 10.72
CA ILE A 279 2.96 35.97 11.57
C ILE A 279 4.11 35.05 11.14
N GLU A 280 5.06 35.56 10.35
CA GLU A 280 6.31 34.87 10.07
C GLU A 280 7.12 34.83 11.39
N GLU A 281 7.19 33.64 11.98
CA GLU A 281 8.06 33.38 13.14
C GLU A 281 9.52 33.55 12.67
N GLU A 282 10.19 34.63 13.06
CA GLU A 282 11.61 34.85 12.77
C GLU A 282 12.46 33.99 13.70
N LEU A 283 12.94 32.86 13.17
CA LEU A 283 13.85 31.97 13.88
C LEU A 283 15.29 32.46 13.77
N THR A 284 16.03 32.35 14.87
CA THR A 284 17.48 32.57 14.85
C THR A 284 18.19 31.49 14.00
N PRO A 285 19.39 31.78 13.45
CA PRO A 285 20.17 30.77 12.73
C PRO A 285 20.45 29.51 13.54
N GLN A 286 20.59 29.63 14.86
CA GLN A 286 20.83 28.51 15.76
C GLN A 286 19.58 27.62 15.90
N GLU A 287 18.39 28.20 16.08
CA GLU A 287 17.12 27.49 16.14
C GLU A 287 16.82 26.81 14.81
N THR A 288 17.03 27.51 13.69
CA THR A 288 16.90 26.93 12.36
C THR A 288 17.77 25.69 12.19
N ARG A 289 19.05 25.76 12.60
CA ARG A 289 19.98 24.63 12.55
C ARG A 289 19.53 23.46 13.44
N GLN A 290 19.01 23.76 14.64
CA GLN A 290 18.52 22.73 15.56
C GLN A 290 17.30 21.99 14.98
N ARG A 291 16.31 22.71 14.44
CA ARG A 291 15.10 22.15 13.82
C ARG A 291 15.45 21.31 12.58
N VAL A 292 16.31 21.83 11.68
CA VAL A 292 16.75 21.07 10.48
C VAL A 292 17.50 19.79 10.87
N THR A 293 18.40 19.88 11.86
CA THR A 293 19.13 18.69 12.33
C THR A 293 18.17 17.64 12.91
N ALA A 294 17.18 18.05 13.71
CA ALA A 294 16.18 17.16 14.27
C ALA A 294 15.38 16.44 13.16
N LEU A 295 14.99 17.17 12.11
CA LEU A 295 14.28 16.58 10.96
C LEU A 295 15.15 15.57 10.21
N ILE A 296 16.42 15.87 9.92
CA ILE A 296 17.34 14.95 9.25
C ILE A 296 17.49 13.64 10.06
N LEU A 297 17.62 13.75 11.39
CA LEU A 297 17.72 12.58 12.26
C LEU A 297 16.47 11.70 12.19
N VAL A 298 15.27 12.30 12.13
CA VAL A 298 14.02 11.57 11.95
C VAL A 298 13.95 10.95 10.54
N PHE A 299 14.41 11.64 9.50
CA PHE A 299 14.44 11.11 8.13
C PHE A 299 15.27 9.83 8.01
N ILE A 300 16.39 9.72 8.74
CA ILE A 300 17.20 8.50 8.79
C ILE A 300 16.35 7.32 9.30
N VAL A 301 15.57 7.52 10.36
CA VAL A 301 14.69 6.47 10.91
C VAL A 301 13.57 6.10 9.93
N VAL A 302 13.02 7.10 9.24
CA VAL A 302 11.97 6.91 8.25
C VAL A 302 12.42 6.02 7.08
N ILE A 303 13.69 6.10 6.68
CA ILE A 303 14.28 5.22 5.66
C ILE A 303 14.11 3.75 6.07
N PHE A 304 14.52 3.40 7.29
CA PHE A 304 14.44 2.02 7.79
C PHE A 304 13.00 1.56 8.00
N PHE A 305 12.11 2.46 8.41
CA PHE A 305 10.69 2.11 8.53
C PHE A 305 10.09 1.71 7.19
N TRP A 306 10.26 2.54 6.15
CA TRP A 306 9.68 2.24 4.85
C TRP A 306 10.34 1.03 4.16
N MET A 307 11.64 0.81 4.41
CA MET A 307 12.30 -0.42 3.99
C MET A 307 11.63 -1.66 4.62
N ALA A 308 11.32 -1.62 5.92
CA ALA A 308 10.64 -2.71 6.60
C ALA A 308 9.16 -2.82 6.17
N PHE A 309 8.45 -1.72 6.09
CA PHE A 309 7.01 -1.71 5.84
C PHE A 309 6.65 -2.18 4.41
N HIS A 310 7.36 -1.71 3.39
CA HIS A 310 7.07 -2.08 1.99
C HIS A 310 7.52 -3.50 1.59
N GLN A 311 7.93 -4.32 2.55
CA GLN A 311 8.05 -5.75 2.34
C GLN A 311 6.69 -6.42 2.03
N ASN A 312 5.58 -5.75 2.29
CA ASN A 312 4.23 -6.27 2.02
C ASN A 312 4.01 -6.65 0.55
N GLY A 313 4.54 -5.90 -0.39
CA GLY A 313 4.48 -6.21 -1.82
C GLY A 313 5.65 -7.05 -2.36
N LEU A 314 6.59 -7.45 -1.50
CA LEU A 314 7.79 -8.19 -1.88
C LEU A 314 7.95 -9.48 -1.04
N THR A 315 8.76 -9.45 0.03
CA THR A 315 9.09 -10.68 0.78
C THR A 315 7.88 -11.27 1.52
N LEU A 316 6.92 -10.45 1.97
CA LEU A 316 5.67 -10.97 2.53
C LEU A 316 4.79 -11.63 1.45
N THR A 317 4.82 -11.12 0.21
CA THR A 317 4.13 -11.76 -0.92
C THR A 317 4.83 -13.06 -1.31
N TYR A 318 6.16 -13.11 -1.30
CA TYR A 318 6.92 -14.35 -1.52
C TYR A 318 6.62 -15.38 -0.43
N PHE A 319 6.62 -14.97 0.85
CA PHE A 319 6.25 -15.85 1.95
C PHE A 319 4.79 -16.35 1.84
N ALA A 320 3.88 -15.50 1.40
CA ALA A 320 2.49 -15.89 1.13
C ALA A 320 2.39 -16.94 0.01
N ARG A 321 3.21 -16.81 -1.04
CA ARG A 321 3.23 -17.71 -2.18
C ARG A 321 3.86 -19.07 -1.84
N ASP A 322 5.02 -19.04 -1.17
CA ASP A 322 5.90 -20.20 -1.08
C ASP A 322 5.71 -20.98 0.23
N TYR A 323 5.34 -20.31 1.31
CA TYR A 323 5.35 -20.89 2.66
C TYR A 323 4.01 -20.89 3.38
N THR A 324 3.00 -20.24 2.83
CA THR A 324 1.69 -20.15 3.47
C THR A 324 0.70 -21.11 2.83
N ALA A 325 -0.15 -21.74 3.64
CA ALA A 325 -1.21 -22.60 3.12
C ALA A 325 -2.09 -21.83 2.12
N SER A 326 -2.24 -22.38 0.93
CA SER A 326 -3.05 -21.79 -0.15
C SER A 326 -4.55 -22.02 0.02
N THR A 327 -4.97 -22.78 1.02
CA THR A 327 -6.38 -23.11 1.30
C THR A 327 -6.78 -22.58 2.67
N VAL A 328 -7.92 -21.94 2.75
CA VAL A 328 -8.51 -21.41 4.00
C VAL A 328 -9.77 -22.15 4.38
N THR A 329 -9.95 -22.33 5.70
CA THR A 329 -11.10 -23.00 6.31
C THR A 329 -11.60 -22.21 7.53
N GLY A 330 -12.75 -22.57 8.08
CA GLY A 330 -13.28 -21.99 9.32
C GLY A 330 -13.44 -20.47 9.25
N ALA A 331 -13.16 -19.78 10.35
CA ALA A 331 -13.33 -18.33 10.46
C ALA A 331 -12.33 -17.54 9.59
N THR A 332 -11.16 -18.10 9.26
CA THR A 332 -10.14 -17.45 8.42
C THR A 332 -10.69 -17.08 7.03
N ARG A 333 -11.70 -17.80 6.52
CA ARG A 333 -12.40 -17.50 5.27
C ARG A 333 -12.95 -16.06 5.22
N MET A 334 -13.40 -15.53 6.37
CA MET A 334 -13.94 -14.17 6.46
C MET A 334 -12.92 -13.11 6.03
N GLY A 335 -11.65 -13.31 6.37
CA GLY A 335 -10.58 -12.38 6.02
C GLY A 335 -10.29 -12.28 4.53
N PHE A 336 -10.64 -13.29 3.75
CA PHE A 336 -10.39 -13.33 2.31
C PHE A 336 -11.62 -13.00 1.45
N ASN A 337 -12.71 -12.57 2.08
CA ASN A 337 -13.85 -11.98 1.40
C ASN A 337 -13.92 -10.47 1.70
N VAL A 338 -13.63 -9.65 0.68
CA VAL A 338 -13.54 -8.19 0.84
C VAL A 338 -14.86 -7.53 1.27
N TRP A 339 -16.01 -8.13 0.93
CA TRP A 339 -17.31 -7.61 1.36
C TRP A 339 -17.53 -7.81 2.85
N ILE A 340 -17.10 -8.95 3.42
CA ILE A 340 -17.10 -9.16 4.87
C ILE A 340 -16.20 -8.14 5.56
N LEU A 341 -14.99 -7.89 5.03
CA LEU A 341 -14.09 -6.86 5.55
C LEU A 341 -14.73 -5.46 5.50
N ALA A 342 -15.41 -5.13 4.40
CA ALA A 342 -16.15 -3.88 4.25
C ALA A 342 -17.27 -3.76 5.30
N PHE A 343 -18.05 -4.81 5.52
CA PHE A 343 -19.09 -4.82 6.56
C PHE A 343 -18.49 -4.68 7.96
N PHE A 344 -17.34 -5.29 8.25
CA PHE A 344 -16.65 -5.09 9.53
C PHE A 344 -16.16 -3.66 9.69
N ALA A 345 -15.63 -3.02 8.64
CA ALA A 345 -15.27 -1.61 8.69
C ALA A 345 -16.50 -0.73 9.00
N ILE A 346 -17.61 -0.95 8.29
CA ILE A 346 -18.87 -0.21 8.53
C ILE A 346 -19.38 -0.45 9.96
N LEU A 347 -19.33 -1.69 10.43
CA LEU A 347 -19.72 -2.05 11.82
C LEU A 347 -18.91 -1.26 12.86
N ILE A 348 -17.58 -1.24 12.72
CA ILE A 348 -16.70 -0.50 13.63
C ILE A 348 -17.08 0.98 13.67
N TYR A 349 -17.19 1.64 12.51
CA TYR A 349 -17.56 3.08 12.47
C TYR A 349 -18.97 3.35 12.97
N SER A 350 -19.90 2.44 12.74
CA SER A 350 -21.26 2.55 13.24
C SER A 350 -21.32 2.43 14.76
N LEU A 351 -20.58 1.49 15.36
CA LEU A 351 -20.44 1.37 16.80
C LEU A 351 -19.81 2.63 17.42
N PHE A 352 -18.73 3.14 16.83
CA PHE A 352 -18.15 4.41 17.27
C PHE A 352 -19.15 5.57 17.19
N SER A 353 -19.89 5.66 16.10
CA SER A 353 -20.94 6.68 15.95
C SER A 353 -22.04 6.52 16.99
N PHE A 354 -22.45 5.29 17.28
CA PHE A 354 -23.47 5.00 18.30
C PHE A 354 -23.07 5.50 19.70
N PHE A 355 -21.83 5.20 20.12
CA PHE A 355 -21.35 5.62 21.44
C PHE A 355 -21.09 7.13 21.55
N GLN A 356 -20.76 7.81 20.45
CA GLN A 356 -20.50 9.24 20.42
C GLN A 356 -21.72 10.10 20.10
N ALA A 357 -22.82 9.50 19.63
CA ALA A 357 -24.01 10.23 19.22
C ALA A 357 -24.71 10.92 20.41
N LYS A 358 -25.03 12.20 20.23
CA LYS A 358 -25.71 13.03 21.23
C LYS A 358 -27.23 12.94 21.13
N THR A 359 -27.79 12.56 19.98
CA THR A 359 -29.23 12.48 19.73
C THR A 359 -29.71 11.05 19.64
N SER A 360 -30.94 10.77 20.12
CA SER A 360 -31.55 9.44 20.02
C SER A 360 -31.65 8.98 18.57
N LYS A 361 -32.04 9.86 17.63
CA LYS A 361 -32.12 9.57 16.20
C LYS A 361 -30.78 9.08 15.64
N SER A 362 -29.67 9.76 15.96
CA SER A 362 -28.34 9.36 15.50
C SER A 362 -27.90 8.01 16.07
N LYS A 363 -28.23 7.74 17.36
CA LYS A 363 -27.98 6.43 17.98
C LYS A 363 -28.76 5.32 17.28
N THR A 364 -30.06 5.54 17.02
CA THR A 364 -30.90 4.56 16.34
C THR A 364 -30.35 4.23 14.94
N ILE A 365 -30.02 5.28 14.14
CA ILE A 365 -29.45 5.07 12.79
C ILE A 365 -28.14 4.28 12.88
N ALA A 366 -27.23 4.66 13.76
CA ALA A 366 -25.95 3.98 13.91
C ALA A 366 -26.13 2.53 14.38
N GLY A 367 -27.07 2.28 15.32
CA GLY A 367 -27.42 0.92 15.77
C GLY A 367 -28.00 0.05 14.66
N VAL A 368 -28.91 0.60 13.84
CA VAL A 368 -29.48 -0.11 12.69
C VAL A 368 -28.40 -0.43 11.66
N VAL A 369 -27.52 0.52 11.33
CA VAL A 369 -26.42 0.27 10.38
C VAL A 369 -25.45 -0.78 10.92
N ALA A 370 -25.13 -0.76 12.22
CA ALA A 370 -24.30 -1.78 12.86
C ALA A 370 -24.94 -3.18 12.77
N ALA A 371 -26.24 -3.30 13.07
CA ALA A 371 -26.97 -4.56 12.98
C ALA A 371 -27.03 -5.09 11.53
N LEU A 372 -27.35 -4.23 10.57
CA LEU A 372 -27.35 -4.59 9.13
C LEU A 372 -25.98 -5.04 8.65
N SER A 373 -24.91 -4.38 9.11
CA SER A 373 -23.54 -4.76 8.76
C SER A 373 -23.19 -6.16 9.30
N LEU A 374 -23.59 -6.45 10.53
CA LEU A 374 -23.35 -7.77 11.15
C LEU A 374 -24.15 -8.86 10.43
N VAL A 375 -25.42 -8.60 10.11
CA VAL A 375 -26.26 -9.54 9.34
C VAL A 375 -25.70 -9.74 7.95
N GLY A 376 -25.28 -8.67 7.25
CA GLY A 376 -24.66 -8.77 5.92
C GLY A 376 -23.36 -9.57 5.92
N ALA A 377 -22.48 -9.35 6.90
CA ALA A 377 -21.26 -10.14 7.05
C ALA A 377 -21.56 -11.62 7.36
N GLY A 378 -22.55 -11.87 8.22
CA GLY A 378 -22.99 -13.21 8.58
C GLY A 378 -23.61 -13.97 7.41
N SER A 379 -24.50 -13.34 6.63
CA SER A 379 -25.12 -13.98 5.46
C SER A 379 -24.09 -14.42 4.44
N ILE A 380 -23.13 -13.54 4.10
CA ILE A 380 -22.04 -13.90 3.18
C ILE A 380 -21.19 -15.04 3.77
N TYR A 381 -20.87 -15.01 5.06
CA TYR A 381 -20.07 -16.06 5.69
C TYR A 381 -20.69 -17.44 5.58
N PHE A 382 -22.02 -17.55 5.77
CA PHE A 382 -22.74 -18.82 5.67
C PHE A 382 -22.88 -19.32 4.22
N GLU A 383 -22.79 -18.43 3.23
CA GLU A 383 -22.79 -18.79 1.80
C GLU A 383 -21.41 -19.20 1.29
N LEU A 384 -20.31 -18.83 2.02
CA LEU A 384 -18.96 -19.20 1.60
C LEU A 384 -18.76 -20.73 1.62
N PRO A 385 -18.05 -21.30 0.62
CA PRO A 385 -17.63 -22.70 0.65
C PRO A 385 -16.87 -23.02 1.95
N ASN A 386 -16.96 -24.25 2.45
CA ASN A 386 -16.27 -24.68 3.68
C ASN A 386 -14.74 -24.50 3.60
N SER A 387 -14.19 -24.56 2.39
CA SER A 387 -12.80 -24.27 2.07
C SER A 387 -12.69 -23.68 0.67
N PHE A 388 -11.73 -22.80 0.45
CA PHE A 388 -11.39 -22.29 -0.88
C PHE A 388 -9.92 -21.89 -0.96
N THR A 389 -9.41 -21.84 -2.18
CA THR A 389 -8.02 -21.46 -2.47
C THR A 389 -7.87 -19.93 -2.45
N ILE A 390 -6.79 -19.46 -1.83
CA ILE A 390 -6.40 -18.04 -1.77
C ILE A 390 -5.12 -17.81 -2.57
N LEU A 391 -4.99 -16.61 -3.11
CA LEU A 391 -3.83 -16.19 -3.88
C LEU A 391 -2.94 -15.25 -3.04
N PRO A 392 -1.62 -15.24 -3.27
CA PRO A 392 -0.65 -14.47 -2.47
C PRO A 392 -0.98 -12.98 -2.39
N GLN A 393 -1.42 -12.39 -3.50
CA GLN A 393 -1.75 -10.96 -3.56
C GLN A 393 -2.91 -10.56 -2.64
N GLN A 394 -3.81 -11.48 -2.26
CA GLN A 394 -4.95 -11.17 -1.38
C GLN A 394 -4.52 -10.75 0.02
N PHE A 395 -3.33 -11.18 0.49
CA PHE A 395 -2.83 -10.75 1.79
C PHE A 395 -2.61 -9.24 1.88
N GLN A 396 -2.33 -8.58 0.76
CA GLN A 396 -2.10 -7.13 0.75
C GLN A 396 -3.36 -6.31 1.09
N GLN A 397 -4.57 -6.89 1.05
CA GLN A 397 -5.80 -6.22 1.49
C GLN A 397 -5.88 -6.00 3.00
N PHE A 398 -5.12 -6.75 3.80
CA PHE A 398 -5.19 -6.67 5.26
C PHE A 398 -4.62 -5.36 5.80
N ASN A 399 -3.52 -4.83 5.24
CA ASN A 399 -3.00 -3.55 5.69
C ASN A 399 -4.03 -2.41 5.53
N PRO A 400 -4.60 -2.11 4.34
CA PRO A 400 -5.59 -1.05 4.22
C PRO A 400 -6.87 -1.34 5.02
N PHE A 401 -7.30 -2.59 5.16
CA PHE A 401 -8.41 -2.95 6.05
C PHE A 401 -8.10 -2.57 7.49
N PHE A 402 -6.93 -2.95 8.01
CA PHE A 402 -6.55 -2.64 9.38
C PHE A 402 -6.30 -1.14 9.59
N VAL A 403 -5.80 -0.40 8.59
CA VAL A 403 -5.74 1.06 8.68
C VAL A 403 -7.13 1.65 8.91
N VAL A 404 -8.13 1.23 8.11
CA VAL A 404 -9.51 1.70 8.27
C VAL A 404 -10.09 1.27 9.63
N ALA A 405 -9.92 0.00 10.00
CA ALA A 405 -10.48 -0.56 11.23
C ALA A 405 -9.84 -0.01 12.51
N LEU A 406 -8.52 0.18 12.54
CA LEU A 406 -7.78 0.60 13.75
C LEU A 406 -7.71 2.11 13.93
N THR A 407 -7.94 2.92 12.88
CA THR A 407 -7.88 4.39 12.99
C THR A 407 -8.78 4.94 14.10
N PRO A 408 -10.06 4.56 14.26
CA PRO A 408 -10.89 5.05 15.34
C PRO A 408 -10.33 4.70 16.74
N PHE A 409 -9.79 3.47 16.89
CA PHE A 409 -9.20 3.04 18.17
C PHE A 409 -7.91 3.80 18.49
N SER A 410 -7.06 4.04 17.50
CA SER A 410 -5.85 4.85 17.63
C SER A 410 -6.18 6.28 18.08
N LEU A 411 -7.19 6.90 17.45
CA LEU A 411 -7.63 8.24 17.81
C LEU A 411 -8.20 8.29 19.23
N LEU A 412 -8.98 7.29 19.66
CA LEU A 412 -9.47 7.20 21.03
C LEU A 412 -8.33 7.04 22.05
N LEU A 413 -7.39 6.16 21.76
CA LEU A 413 -6.23 5.89 22.62
C LEU A 413 -5.44 7.19 22.85
N PHE A 414 -5.06 7.89 21.78
CA PHE A 414 -4.30 9.13 21.90
C PHE A 414 -5.11 10.27 22.52
N SER A 415 -6.40 10.38 22.23
CA SER A 415 -7.27 11.34 22.90
C SER A 415 -7.38 11.06 24.41
N ALA A 416 -7.48 9.80 24.82
CA ALA A 416 -7.53 9.43 26.24
C ALA A 416 -6.19 9.72 26.95
N LEU A 417 -5.07 9.39 26.31
CA LEU A 417 -3.73 9.72 26.81
C LEU A 417 -3.50 11.23 26.87
N GLY A 418 -3.97 11.98 25.88
CA GLY A 418 -3.88 13.44 25.86
C GLY A 418 -4.66 14.11 27.01
N ARG A 419 -5.88 13.61 27.30
CA ARG A 419 -6.67 14.09 28.44
C ARG A 419 -6.00 13.83 29.80
N SER A 420 -5.20 12.78 29.90
CA SER A 420 -4.45 12.44 31.12
C SER A 420 -3.05 13.07 31.16
N GLY A 421 -2.68 13.89 30.17
CA GLY A 421 -1.35 14.49 30.05
C GLY A 421 -0.21 13.50 29.80
N LYS A 422 -0.55 12.27 29.35
CA LYS A 422 0.42 11.17 29.11
C LYS A 422 0.60 10.84 27.62
N GLU A 423 0.09 11.68 26.73
CA GLU A 423 0.25 11.45 25.30
C GLU A 423 1.73 11.52 24.91
N PRO A 424 2.28 10.48 24.26
CA PRO A 424 3.67 10.50 23.80
C PRO A 424 3.86 11.59 22.73
N THR A 425 5.02 12.24 22.75
CA THR A 425 5.43 13.17 21.69
C THR A 425 5.52 12.47 20.32
N ALA A 426 5.47 13.22 19.23
CA ALA A 426 5.59 12.65 17.90
C ALA A 426 6.88 11.81 17.73
N PRO A 427 8.07 12.22 18.17
CA PRO A 427 9.26 11.38 18.14
C PRO A 427 9.13 10.08 18.94
N ARG A 428 8.46 10.10 20.10
CA ARG A 428 8.22 8.87 20.88
C ARG A 428 7.28 7.91 20.16
N LYS A 429 6.22 8.41 19.52
CA LYS A 429 5.31 7.58 18.73
C LYS A 429 6.06 6.91 17.57
N ILE A 430 6.96 7.63 16.89
CA ILE A 430 7.82 7.08 15.84
C ILE A 430 8.72 5.96 16.40
N ALA A 431 9.37 6.18 17.54
CA ALA A 431 10.21 5.18 18.18
C ALA A 431 9.43 3.91 18.58
N TYR A 432 8.24 4.05 19.14
CA TYR A 432 7.34 2.94 19.44
C TYR A 432 6.89 2.20 18.17
N GLY A 433 6.61 2.94 17.08
CA GLY A 433 6.29 2.36 15.79
C GLY A 433 7.40 1.42 15.29
N MET A 434 8.67 1.81 15.45
CA MET A 434 9.83 0.96 15.10
C MET A 434 9.90 -0.32 15.95
N LEU A 435 9.65 -0.24 17.27
CA LEU A 435 9.61 -1.42 18.14
C LEU A 435 8.48 -2.38 17.75
N ILE A 436 7.30 -1.84 17.41
CA ILE A 436 6.16 -2.65 17.00
C ILE A 436 6.41 -3.28 15.62
N ALA A 437 7.07 -2.58 14.68
CA ALA A 437 7.49 -3.16 13.42
C ALA A 437 8.48 -4.32 13.62
N ALA A 438 9.45 -4.18 14.55
CA ALA A 438 10.33 -5.27 14.93
C ALA A 438 9.55 -6.48 15.47
N LEU A 439 8.54 -6.26 16.31
CA LEU A 439 7.67 -7.31 16.86
C LEU A 439 6.92 -8.06 15.75
N ALA A 440 6.45 -7.38 14.71
CA ALA A 440 5.79 -8.03 13.58
C ALA A 440 6.72 -9.03 12.88
N TYR A 441 7.97 -8.67 12.68
CA TYR A 441 8.96 -9.56 12.08
C TYR A 441 9.46 -10.66 13.05
N CYS A 442 9.41 -10.43 14.36
CA CYS A 442 9.60 -11.49 15.34
C CYS A 442 8.53 -12.58 15.21
N LEU A 443 7.27 -12.21 15.01
CA LEU A 443 6.19 -13.18 14.78
C LEU A 443 6.47 -14.05 13.54
N LEU A 444 6.89 -13.43 12.42
CA LEU A 444 7.27 -14.18 11.22
C LEU A 444 8.50 -15.05 11.43
N SER A 445 9.52 -14.53 12.13
CA SER A 445 10.74 -15.29 12.41
C SER A 445 10.43 -16.56 13.22
N VAL A 446 9.61 -16.45 14.26
CA VAL A 446 9.16 -17.60 15.05
C VAL A 446 8.31 -18.55 14.22
N GLY A 447 7.36 -18.02 13.45
CA GLY A 447 6.44 -18.82 12.62
C GLY A 447 7.12 -19.52 11.44
N SER A 448 8.32 -19.11 11.06
CA SER A 448 9.12 -19.72 9.98
C SER A 448 10.27 -20.61 10.48
N MET A 449 10.40 -20.84 11.79
CA MET A 449 11.41 -21.73 12.32
C MET A 449 11.22 -23.16 11.81
N GLY A 450 12.32 -23.77 11.35
CA GLY A 450 12.31 -25.14 10.85
C GLY A 450 11.77 -25.31 9.42
N MET A 451 11.36 -24.22 8.75
CA MET A 451 10.99 -24.28 7.34
C MET A 451 12.22 -24.40 6.44
N PRO A 452 12.10 -25.07 5.27
CA PRO A 452 13.19 -25.16 4.31
C PRO A 452 13.62 -23.76 3.85
N THR A 453 14.88 -23.60 3.44
CA THR A 453 15.35 -22.34 2.85
C THR A 453 14.70 -22.13 1.48
N PRO A 454 14.56 -20.85 1.01
CA PRO A 454 14.01 -20.60 -0.32
C PRO A 454 14.77 -21.33 -1.44
N ALA A 455 16.10 -21.42 -1.36
CA ALA A 455 16.90 -22.18 -2.33
C ALA A 455 16.57 -23.69 -2.33
N ALA A 456 16.42 -24.29 -1.13
CA ALA A 456 16.04 -25.69 -1.03
C ALA A 456 14.63 -25.95 -1.57
N LEU A 457 13.69 -25.06 -1.27
CA LEU A 457 12.31 -25.14 -1.75
C LEU A 457 12.20 -24.96 -3.27
N SER A 458 13.03 -24.11 -3.87
CA SER A 458 13.11 -23.94 -5.33
C SER A 458 13.63 -25.20 -6.02
N ALA A 459 14.53 -25.95 -5.36
CA ALA A 459 15.06 -27.21 -5.89
C ALA A 459 14.05 -28.38 -5.77
N ASP A 460 13.29 -28.41 -4.67
CA ASP A 460 12.25 -29.43 -4.43
C ASP A 460 11.09 -28.82 -3.65
N ALA A 461 10.00 -28.52 -4.36
CA ALA A 461 8.79 -27.92 -3.77
C ALA A 461 8.06 -28.84 -2.78
N ASN A 462 8.37 -30.14 -2.73
CA ASN A 462 7.77 -31.09 -1.78
C ASN A 462 8.40 -31.01 -0.38
N LEU A 463 9.50 -30.30 -0.19
CA LEU A 463 10.15 -30.13 1.10
C LEU A 463 9.28 -29.41 2.13
N LEU A 464 8.33 -28.59 1.68
CA LEU A 464 7.40 -27.90 2.59
C LEU A 464 6.22 -28.83 2.94
N THR A 465 6.40 -29.63 3.97
CA THR A 465 5.35 -30.56 4.45
C THR A 465 4.29 -29.88 5.31
N ASN A 466 4.64 -28.80 5.99
CA ASN A 466 3.77 -28.07 6.92
C ASN A 466 3.82 -26.56 6.59
N PRO A 467 2.96 -26.07 5.69
CA PRO A 467 2.90 -24.63 5.38
C PRO A 467 2.38 -23.83 6.58
N ALA A 468 2.81 -22.58 6.69
CA ALA A 468 2.34 -21.65 7.70
C ALA A 468 0.83 -21.41 7.56
N SER A 469 0.16 -21.23 8.71
CA SER A 469 -1.23 -20.77 8.70
C SER A 469 -1.34 -19.37 8.11
N PRO A 470 -2.35 -19.07 7.28
CA PRO A 470 -2.63 -17.71 6.81
C PRO A 470 -2.77 -16.69 7.94
N ASN A 471 -3.21 -17.13 9.14
CA ASN A 471 -3.35 -16.27 10.30
C ASN A 471 -2.02 -15.69 10.81
N LEU A 472 -0.89 -16.33 10.53
CA LEU A 472 0.43 -15.79 10.85
C LEU A 472 0.68 -14.48 10.06
N LEU A 473 0.43 -14.48 8.76
CA LEU A 473 0.55 -13.28 7.93
C LEU A 473 -0.50 -12.23 8.28
N ILE A 474 -1.75 -12.62 8.50
CA ILE A 474 -2.82 -11.70 8.94
C ILE A 474 -2.40 -11.00 10.24
N GLY A 475 -1.89 -11.73 11.22
CA GLY A 475 -1.36 -11.18 12.47
C GLY A 475 -0.16 -10.25 12.25
N THR A 476 0.74 -10.60 11.35
CA THR A 476 1.88 -9.75 10.96
C THR A 476 1.41 -8.44 10.35
N TYR A 477 0.47 -8.48 9.41
CA TYR A 477 -0.13 -7.26 8.83
C TYR A 477 -0.84 -6.40 9.87
N LEU A 478 -1.53 -7.00 10.82
CA LEU A 478 -2.17 -6.28 11.94
C LEU A 478 -1.13 -5.49 12.75
N VAL A 479 -0.05 -6.14 13.16
CA VAL A 479 1.00 -5.51 13.97
C VAL A 479 1.76 -4.45 13.17
N LEU A 480 2.11 -4.73 11.90
CA LEU A 480 2.74 -3.75 11.01
C LEU A 480 1.85 -2.51 10.78
N THR A 481 0.55 -2.71 10.63
CA THR A 481 -0.39 -1.59 10.44
C THR A 481 -0.48 -0.74 11.70
N PHE A 482 -0.43 -1.35 12.89
CA PHE A 482 -0.38 -0.59 14.13
C PHE A 482 0.90 0.25 14.24
N ALA A 483 2.05 -0.30 13.82
CA ALA A 483 3.30 0.46 13.70
C ALA A 483 3.17 1.63 12.71
N GLU A 484 2.54 1.43 11.57
CA GLU A 484 2.27 2.46 10.56
C GLU A 484 1.44 3.61 11.11
N LEU A 485 0.36 3.32 11.83
CA LEU A 485 -0.52 4.32 12.44
C LEU A 485 0.20 5.20 13.47
N LEU A 486 1.24 4.67 14.12
CA LEU A 486 2.09 5.42 15.05
C LEU A 486 3.09 6.32 14.33
N LEU A 487 3.55 5.95 13.14
CA LEU A 487 4.64 6.64 12.44
C LEU A 487 4.14 7.57 11.35
N SER A 488 3.31 7.06 10.45
CA SER A 488 3.00 7.75 9.18
C SER A 488 2.28 9.10 9.39
N PRO A 489 1.19 9.20 10.17
CA PRO A 489 0.55 10.50 10.42
C PRO A 489 1.42 11.43 11.27
N MET A 490 2.14 10.86 12.24
CA MET A 490 2.95 11.63 13.18
C MET A 490 4.19 12.22 12.54
N GLY A 491 4.80 11.51 11.58
CA GLY A 491 5.97 11.98 10.86
C GLY A 491 5.68 13.22 10.02
N ILE A 492 4.61 13.19 9.23
CA ILE A 492 4.19 14.34 8.42
C ILE A 492 3.82 15.53 9.32
N SER A 493 3.09 15.29 10.41
CA SER A 493 2.75 16.33 11.40
C SER A 493 3.99 16.92 12.04
N PHE A 494 4.97 16.08 12.42
CA PHE A 494 6.24 16.53 12.99
C PHE A 494 7.01 17.43 12.03
N VAL A 495 7.18 17.01 10.76
CA VAL A 495 7.81 17.85 9.72
C VAL A 495 7.07 19.18 9.57
N SER A 496 5.76 19.15 9.49
CA SER A 496 4.93 20.36 9.33
C SER A 496 5.06 21.36 10.47
N LYS A 497 5.24 20.88 11.72
CA LYS A 497 5.38 21.73 12.92
C LYS A 497 6.80 22.23 13.16
N VAL A 498 7.80 21.36 12.93
CA VAL A 498 9.20 21.64 13.29
C VAL A 498 9.93 22.36 12.17
N ALA A 499 9.52 22.18 10.91
CA ALA A 499 10.22 22.80 9.78
C ALA A 499 10.27 24.31 9.89
N PRO A 500 11.45 24.93 9.73
CA PRO A 500 11.56 26.38 9.68
C PRO A 500 10.68 26.96 8.56
N PRO A 501 9.98 28.09 8.77
CA PRO A 501 9.02 28.62 7.79
C PRO A 501 9.58 28.78 6.39
N LYS A 502 10.83 29.27 6.26
CA LYS A 502 11.53 29.46 4.97
C LYS A 502 11.97 28.15 4.30
N LEU A 503 12.03 27.03 5.03
CA LEU A 503 12.49 25.72 4.57
C LEU A 503 11.41 24.64 4.59
N LYS A 504 10.16 25.01 4.85
CA LYS A 504 9.05 24.06 5.03
C LYS A 504 8.86 23.15 3.82
N GLY A 505 8.89 23.69 2.62
CA GLY A 505 8.82 22.91 1.38
C GLY A 505 10.01 21.95 1.21
N ALA A 506 11.23 22.44 1.49
CA ALA A 506 12.44 21.62 1.40
C ALA A 506 12.45 20.48 2.42
N MET A 507 11.96 20.71 3.64
CA MET A 507 11.87 19.67 4.67
C MET A 507 10.79 18.64 4.35
N MET A 508 9.65 19.05 3.79
CA MET A 508 8.64 18.12 3.29
C MET A 508 9.19 17.30 2.10
N GLY A 509 9.95 17.92 1.21
CA GLY A 509 10.71 17.22 0.16
C GLY A 509 11.70 16.21 0.72
N GLY A 510 12.41 16.56 1.81
CA GLY A 510 13.30 15.64 2.55
C GLY A 510 12.58 14.41 3.09
N TRP A 511 11.37 14.55 3.60
CA TRP A 511 10.51 13.42 4.01
C TRP A 511 10.21 12.47 2.84
N PHE A 512 9.83 13.00 1.68
CA PHE A 512 9.57 12.18 0.49
C PHE A 512 10.85 11.53 -0.04
N ALA A 513 11.98 12.24 -0.02
CA ALA A 513 13.27 11.67 -0.41
C ALA A 513 13.69 10.53 0.53
N ALA A 514 13.54 10.69 1.85
CA ALA A 514 13.80 9.62 2.81
C ALA A 514 12.89 8.40 2.56
N THR A 515 11.60 8.63 2.30
CA THR A 515 10.66 7.56 1.94
C THR A 515 11.10 6.85 0.66
N ALA A 516 11.54 7.58 -0.36
CA ALA A 516 12.03 7.00 -1.63
C ALA A 516 13.30 6.16 -1.42
N ILE A 517 14.25 6.62 -0.60
CA ILE A 517 15.46 5.85 -0.25
C ILE A 517 15.08 4.55 0.48
N GLY A 518 14.17 4.63 1.46
CA GLY A 518 13.67 3.45 2.17
C GLY A 518 13.01 2.44 1.22
N ASN A 519 12.20 2.93 0.28
CA ASN A 519 11.55 2.11 -0.74
C ASN A 519 12.55 1.47 -1.70
N TYR A 520 13.62 2.17 -2.06
CA TYR A 520 14.70 1.57 -2.85
C TYR A 520 15.45 0.49 -2.07
N ALA A 521 15.63 0.67 -0.77
CA ALA A 521 16.28 -0.30 0.10
C ALA A 521 15.48 -1.59 0.33
N VAL A 522 14.17 -1.63 0.01
CA VAL A 522 13.33 -2.83 0.09
C VAL A 522 13.94 -4.02 -0.66
N GLN A 523 14.63 -3.77 -1.78
CA GLN A 523 15.29 -4.82 -2.57
C GLN A 523 16.38 -5.60 -1.84
N ILE A 524 16.96 -5.05 -0.76
CA ILE A 524 18.06 -5.70 -0.04
C ILE A 524 17.62 -7.10 0.45
N THR A 525 16.48 -7.18 1.11
CA THR A 525 15.92 -8.46 1.58
C THR A 525 15.43 -9.35 0.44
N GLY A 526 14.91 -8.77 -0.64
CA GLY A 526 14.49 -9.52 -1.83
C GLY A 526 15.68 -10.19 -2.56
N ARG A 527 16.81 -9.50 -2.65
CA ARG A 527 18.05 -10.08 -3.22
C ARG A 527 18.65 -11.18 -2.35
N LEU A 528 18.43 -11.12 -1.05
CA LEU A 528 18.91 -12.12 -0.10
C LEU A 528 17.93 -13.29 0.07
N TRP A 529 16.76 -13.27 -0.61
CA TRP A 529 15.69 -14.26 -0.42
C TRP A 529 16.14 -15.68 -0.76
N GLY A 530 16.89 -15.87 -1.85
CA GLY A 530 17.43 -17.18 -2.25
C GLY A 530 18.61 -17.65 -1.39
N ASP A 531 19.40 -16.73 -0.86
CA ASP A 531 20.70 -17.02 -0.25
C ASP A 531 20.63 -17.34 1.24
N LEU A 532 19.64 -16.77 1.94
CA LEU A 532 19.54 -16.84 3.40
C LEU A 532 18.31 -17.64 3.87
N PRO A 533 18.40 -18.29 5.04
CA PRO A 533 17.21 -18.86 5.68
C PRO A 533 16.23 -17.74 6.09
N LEU A 534 14.93 -18.05 6.09
CA LEU A 534 13.85 -17.10 6.41
C LEU A 534 14.09 -16.33 7.71
N THR A 535 14.51 -17.04 8.76
CA THR A 535 14.80 -16.45 10.07
C THR A 535 15.90 -15.39 10.04
N ALA A 536 16.88 -15.54 9.13
CA ALA A 536 17.94 -14.53 8.93
C ALA A 536 17.40 -13.31 8.19
N ILE A 537 16.55 -13.49 7.16
CA ILE A 537 15.89 -12.40 6.43
C ILE A 537 15.04 -11.55 7.39
N TRP A 538 14.21 -12.21 8.19
CA TRP A 538 13.40 -11.50 9.20
C TRP A 538 14.28 -10.87 10.29
N GLY A 539 15.38 -11.55 10.68
CA GLY A 539 16.37 -11.04 11.63
C GLY A 539 17.03 -9.73 11.19
N ILE A 540 17.30 -9.56 9.89
CA ILE A 540 17.79 -8.29 9.32
C ILE A 540 16.77 -7.17 9.57
N LEU A 541 15.50 -7.40 9.26
CA LEU A 541 14.44 -6.40 9.44
C LEU A 541 14.20 -6.09 10.92
N ILE A 542 14.22 -7.11 11.80
CA ILE A 542 14.16 -6.93 13.26
C ILE A 542 15.33 -6.06 13.73
N GLY A 543 16.55 -6.40 13.34
CA GLY A 543 17.78 -5.69 13.73
C GLY A 543 17.73 -4.22 13.29
N LEU A 544 17.36 -3.94 12.05
CA LEU A 544 17.25 -2.58 11.53
C LEU A 544 16.17 -1.77 12.27
N CYS A 545 15.00 -2.35 12.53
CA CYS A 545 13.94 -1.68 13.29
C CYS A 545 14.37 -1.40 14.73
N LEU A 546 15.03 -2.34 15.40
CA LEU A 546 15.54 -2.15 16.76
C LEU A 546 16.65 -1.10 16.83
N LEU A 547 17.60 -1.11 15.90
CA LEU A 547 18.65 -0.10 15.80
C LEU A 547 18.07 1.29 15.58
N ALA A 548 17.08 1.43 14.70
CA ALA A 548 16.37 2.68 14.46
C ALA A 548 15.60 3.15 15.71
N ALA A 549 14.96 2.23 16.45
CA ALA A 549 14.28 2.57 17.71
C ALA A 549 15.28 3.04 18.78
N VAL A 550 16.40 2.33 18.98
CA VAL A 550 17.47 2.71 19.92
C VAL A 550 18.04 4.08 19.54
N PHE A 551 18.30 4.30 18.26
CA PHE A 551 18.76 5.59 17.75
C PHE A 551 17.78 6.72 18.11
N MET A 552 16.47 6.53 17.87
CA MET A 552 15.44 7.51 18.23
C MET A 552 15.39 7.79 19.72
N PHE A 553 15.45 6.75 20.57
CA PHE A 553 15.44 6.93 22.03
C PHE A 553 16.69 7.66 22.53
N SER A 554 17.86 7.38 21.97
CA SER A 554 19.10 8.07 22.32
C SER A 554 19.07 9.57 22.03
N MET A 555 18.35 9.97 20.97
CA MET A 555 18.19 11.36 20.53
C MET A 555 16.96 12.06 21.10
N MET A 556 16.13 11.36 21.89
CA MET A 556 14.79 11.84 22.30
C MET A 556 14.82 13.20 22.97
N LYS A 557 15.73 13.42 23.93
CA LYS A 557 15.86 14.73 24.62
C LYS A 557 16.15 15.90 23.65
N ARG A 558 16.87 15.62 22.56
CA ARG A 558 17.19 16.63 21.55
C ARG A 558 16.00 16.89 20.61
N LEU A 559 15.26 15.83 20.25
CA LEU A 559 14.10 15.94 19.38
C LEU A 559 12.94 16.63 20.08
N GLU A 560 12.72 16.35 21.36
CA GLU A 560 11.64 16.96 22.14
C GLU A 560 11.86 18.44 22.47
N LYS A 561 13.09 18.95 22.38
CA LYS A 561 13.35 20.39 22.56
C LYS A 561 12.84 21.27 21.43
N VAL A 562 12.57 20.70 20.26
CA VAL A 562 12.13 21.42 19.06
C VAL A 562 10.66 21.13 18.71
N CYS A 563 9.94 20.32 19.55
CA CYS A 563 8.52 19.96 19.38
C CYS A 563 7.54 21.06 19.81
#